data_ae361fe2f94924c6f55b93698552861d
#
_entry.id   ae361fe2f94924c6f55b93698552861d
#
_cell.length_a   1.000
_cell.length_b   1.000
_cell.length_c   1.000
_cell.angle_alpha   90.00
_cell.angle_beta   90.00
_cell.angle_gamma   90.00
#
_symmetry.space_group_name_H-M   'P 1'
#
loop_
_entity.id
_entity.type
_entity.pdbx_description
1 polymer ?
#
loop_
_entity_poly.entity_id
_entity_poly.type
_entity_poly.pdbx_seq_one_letter_code
_entity_poly.pdbx_strand_id
1 'polypeptide(L)'
;MTESEVLAKLAAQALDEKKGIDVQILDMRNLQSAPAAFFVIASGNVPSHVSALSDHVHEVVKKATGLNPSKVEGYMNAEWILMDYFDVVVHIFLQPKREFYRLEQLWEDAERMR
;
A
#
# COMPACT_ATOMS: atom_id res chain seq x y z
N MET A 1 13.45 6.20 -13.53
CA MET A 1 12.41 5.67 -12.63
C MET A 1 12.43 4.15 -12.73
N THR A 2 12.52 3.46 -11.61
CA THR A 2 12.56 2.00 -11.58
C THR A 2 11.18 1.39 -11.74
N GLU A 3 11.12 0.10 -12.06
CA GLU A 3 9.84 -0.62 -12.12
C GLU A 3 9.11 -0.58 -10.78
N SER A 4 9.85 -0.74 -9.67
CA SER A 4 9.25 -0.67 -8.32
C SER A 4 8.66 0.69 -8.04
N GLU A 5 9.34 1.75 -8.44
CA GLU A 5 8.85 3.11 -8.25
C GLU A 5 7.57 3.36 -9.07
N VAL A 6 7.54 2.89 -10.32
CA VAL A 6 6.34 2.97 -11.16
C VAL A 6 5.19 2.23 -10.51
N LEU A 7 5.44 1.03 -10.00
CA LEU A 7 4.41 0.22 -9.34
C LEU A 7 3.88 0.92 -8.10
N ALA A 8 4.76 1.50 -7.27
CA ALA A 8 4.34 2.23 -6.08
C ALA A 8 3.44 3.41 -6.45
N LYS A 9 3.79 4.15 -7.49
CA LYS A 9 2.98 5.29 -7.94
C LYS A 9 1.64 4.85 -8.53
N LEU A 10 1.61 3.75 -9.26
CA LEU A 10 0.35 3.17 -9.75
C LEU A 10 -0.58 2.79 -8.61
N ALA A 11 -0.03 2.14 -7.60
CA ALA A 11 -0.82 1.75 -6.43
C ALA A 11 -1.39 2.98 -5.72
N ALA A 12 -0.56 3.99 -5.51
CA ALA A 12 -1.00 5.24 -4.86
C ALA A 12 -2.10 5.93 -5.68
N GLN A 13 -1.96 5.96 -7.00
CA GLN A 13 -2.96 6.53 -7.87
C GLN A 13 -4.29 5.78 -7.77
N ALA A 14 -4.22 4.44 -7.75
CA ALA A 14 -5.42 3.62 -7.60
C ALA A 14 -6.13 3.90 -6.28
N LEU A 15 -5.36 4.06 -5.21
CA LEU A 15 -5.93 4.39 -3.90
C LEU A 15 -6.61 5.76 -3.91
N ASP A 16 -6.00 6.75 -4.57
CA ASP A 16 -6.61 8.07 -4.71
C ASP A 16 -7.93 7.99 -5.48
N GLU A 17 -7.97 7.19 -6.53
CA GLU A 17 -9.17 7.08 -7.38
C GLU A 17 -10.38 6.57 -6.63
N LYS A 18 -10.16 5.81 -5.56
CA LYS A 18 -11.24 5.29 -4.70
C LYS A 18 -11.28 5.97 -3.34
N LYS A 19 -10.76 7.19 -3.28
CA LYS A 19 -10.83 8.04 -2.09
C LYS A 19 -10.09 7.46 -0.88
N GLY A 20 -8.95 6.81 -1.11
CA GLY A 20 -8.07 6.39 -0.02
C GLY A 20 -7.68 7.58 0.83
N ILE A 21 -7.64 7.38 2.14
CA ILE A 21 -7.35 8.43 3.09
C ILE A 21 -5.85 8.47 3.36
N ASP A 22 -5.25 9.66 3.27
CA ASP A 22 -3.85 9.92 3.61
C ASP A 22 -2.93 8.90 2.94
N VAL A 23 -2.94 8.90 1.61
CA VAL A 23 -2.12 7.99 0.81
C VAL A 23 -0.66 8.44 0.89
N GLN A 24 0.22 7.54 1.30
CA GLN A 24 1.64 7.82 1.45
C GLN A 24 2.47 6.78 0.71
N ILE A 25 3.63 7.20 0.21
CA ILE A 25 4.63 6.32 -0.37
C ILE A 25 5.91 6.50 0.42
N LEU A 26 6.39 5.43 1.04
CA LEU A 26 7.65 5.43 1.76
C LEU A 26 8.72 4.77 0.89
N ASP A 27 9.79 5.51 0.60
CA ASP A 27 10.94 4.99 -0.12
C ASP A 27 11.89 4.38 0.89
N MET A 28 12.01 3.07 0.87
CA MET A 28 12.80 2.32 1.84
C MET A 28 14.11 1.81 1.28
N ARG A 29 14.48 2.25 0.07
CA ARG A 29 15.65 1.70 -0.62
C ARG A 29 16.97 1.97 0.09
N ASN A 30 17.03 3.05 0.88
CA ASN A 30 18.26 3.41 1.60
C ASN A 30 18.33 2.82 3.00
N LEU A 31 17.33 2.05 3.41
CA LEU A 31 17.31 1.43 4.73
C LEU A 31 17.82 0.00 4.62
N GLN A 32 18.79 -0.33 5.46
CA GLN A 32 19.24 -1.72 5.59
C GLN A 32 18.13 -2.54 6.23
N SER A 33 18.00 -3.77 5.82
CA SER A 33 16.99 -4.69 6.38
C SER A 33 15.54 -4.29 6.12
N ALA A 34 15.30 -3.37 5.19
CA ALA A 34 13.93 -3.06 4.80
C ALA A 34 13.30 -4.25 4.09
N PRO A 35 12.03 -4.57 4.38
CA PRO A 35 11.37 -5.74 3.79
C PRO A 35 10.96 -5.54 2.32
N ALA A 36 11.01 -4.31 1.83
CA ALA A 36 10.63 -3.98 0.46
C ALA A 36 11.33 -2.68 0.05
N ALA A 37 11.29 -2.37 -1.24
CA ALA A 37 11.81 -1.10 -1.74
C ALA A 37 10.87 0.06 -1.41
N PHE A 38 9.55 -0.19 -1.44
CA PHE A 38 8.55 0.83 -1.15
C PHE A 38 7.41 0.25 -0.34
N PHE A 39 6.89 1.05 0.59
CA PHE A 39 5.58 0.84 1.19
C PHE A 39 4.63 1.89 0.67
N VAL A 40 3.43 1.47 0.28
CA VAL A 40 2.34 2.38 -0.08
C VAL A 40 1.26 2.18 0.97
N ILE A 41 0.88 3.24 1.66
CA ILE A 41 0.00 3.15 2.82
C ILE A 41 -1.20 4.06 2.62
N ALA A 42 -2.38 3.55 2.92
CA ALA A 42 -3.61 4.32 2.89
C ALA A 42 -4.60 3.78 3.91
N SER A 43 -5.65 4.52 4.17
CA SER A 43 -6.74 4.08 5.04
C SER A 43 -8.07 4.13 4.33
N GLY A 44 -9.02 3.34 4.83
CA GLY A 44 -10.41 3.39 4.43
C GLY A 44 -11.29 3.66 5.65
N ASN A 45 -12.49 4.17 5.40
CA ASN A 45 -13.43 4.57 6.47
C ASN A 45 -14.12 3.39 7.14
N VAL A 46 -14.47 2.38 6.36
CA VAL A 46 -15.21 1.20 6.82
C VAL A 46 -14.61 -0.01 6.14
N PRO A 47 -14.86 -1.23 6.65
CA PRO A 47 -14.26 -2.43 6.06
C PRO A 47 -14.52 -2.60 4.56
N SER A 48 -15.73 -2.28 4.10
CA SER A 48 -16.05 -2.38 2.67
C SER A 48 -15.24 -1.40 1.83
N HIS A 49 -14.91 -0.22 2.36
CA HIS A 49 -14.04 0.74 1.69
C HIS A 49 -12.61 0.20 1.60
N VAL A 50 -12.12 -0.41 2.68
CA VAL A 50 -10.79 -1.03 2.70
C VAL A 50 -10.68 -2.12 1.65
N SER A 51 -11.69 -3.01 1.55
CA SER A 51 -11.74 -4.06 0.54
C SER A 51 -11.79 -3.47 -0.88
N ALA A 52 -12.61 -2.44 -1.08
CA ALA A 52 -12.73 -1.80 -2.39
C ALA A 52 -11.41 -1.16 -2.84
N LEU A 53 -10.68 -0.57 -1.90
CA LEU A 53 -9.35 -0.02 -2.19
C LEU A 53 -8.40 -1.11 -2.66
N SER A 54 -8.38 -2.24 -1.96
CA SER A 54 -7.55 -3.39 -2.33
C SER A 54 -7.91 -3.92 -3.72
N ASP A 55 -9.20 -4.08 -3.98
CA ASP A 55 -9.68 -4.57 -5.28
C ASP A 55 -9.24 -3.64 -6.41
N HIS A 56 -9.33 -2.34 -6.18
CA HIS A 56 -8.97 -1.37 -7.20
C HIS A 56 -7.47 -1.33 -7.48
N VAL A 57 -6.65 -1.44 -6.43
CA VAL A 57 -5.19 -1.55 -6.61
C VAL A 57 -4.88 -2.76 -7.47
N HIS A 58 -5.47 -3.91 -7.15
CA HIS A 58 -5.25 -5.14 -7.90
C HIS A 58 -5.61 -4.95 -9.38
N GLU A 59 -6.77 -4.36 -9.64
CA GLU A 59 -7.24 -4.14 -11.01
C GLU A 59 -6.32 -3.20 -11.79
N VAL A 60 -5.97 -2.05 -11.21
CA VAL A 60 -5.13 -1.04 -11.88
C VAL A 60 -3.75 -1.59 -12.18
N VAL A 61 -3.12 -2.23 -11.20
CA VAL A 61 -1.79 -2.80 -11.37
C VAL A 61 -1.81 -3.91 -12.39
N LYS A 62 -2.81 -4.79 -12.36
CA LYS A 62 -2.95 -5.89 -13.31
C LYS A 62 -3.08 -5.38 -14.74
N LYS A 63 -3.91 -4.37 -14.96
CA LYS A 63 -4.10 -3.80 -16.29
C LYS A 63 -2.84 -3.13 -16.82
N ALA A 64 -2.11 -2.43 -15.96
CA ALA A 64 -0.95 -1.66 -16.38
C ALA A 64 0.29 -2.52 -16.56
N THR A 65 0.48 -3.56 -15.73
CA THR A 65 1.74 -4.31 -15.67
C THR A 65 1.60 -5.81 -15.89
N GLY A 66 0.39 -6.34 -15.80
CA GLY A 66 0.15 -7.78 -15.86
C GLY A 66 0.46 -8.50 -14.54
N LEU A 67 0.92 -7.78 -13.51
CA LEU A 67 1.31 -8.40 -12.25
C LEU A 67 0.13 -8.63 -11.33
N ASN A 68 0.20 -9.75 -10.61
CA ASN A 68 -0.67 -10.04 -9.47
C ASN A 68 0.16 -9.95 -8.20
N PRO A 69 -0.44 -9.62 -7.05
CA PRO A 69 0.32 -9.71 -5.80
C PRO A 69 0.69 -11.17 -5.54
N SER A 70 1.88 -11.39 -4.98
CA SER A 70 2.32 -12.74 -4.62
C SER A 70 1.48 -13.30 -3.48
N LYS A 71 0.98 -12.42 -2.60
CA LYS A 71 -0.01 -12.80 -1.59
C LYS A 71 -0.78 -11.56 -1.13
N VAL A 72 -1.98 -11.81 -0.64
CA VAL A 72 -2.83 -10.79 -0.02
C VAL A 72 -3.27 -11.35 1.33
N GLU A 73 -3.02 -10.59 2.39
CA GLU A 73 -3.39 -10.98 3.74
C GLU A 73 -4.39 -9.99 4.32
N GLY A 74 -5.29 -10.49 5.17
CA GLY A 74 -6.24 -9.65 5.91
C GLY A 74 -7.47 -9.22 5.14
N TYR A 75 -7.68 -9.77 3.94
CA TYR A 75 -8.79 -9.34 3.08
C TYR A 75 -10.17 -9.54 3.73
N MET A 76 -10.37 -10.67 4.40
CA MET A 76 -11.69 -11.00 4.94
C MET A 76 -12.11 -10.06 6.07
N ASN A 77 -11.22 -9.73 6.97
CA ASN A 77 -11.52 -8.82 8.07
C ASN A 77 -11.50 -7.36 7.63
N ALA A 78 -10.72 -7.05 6.62
CA ALA A 78 -10.59 -5.71 6.06
C ALA A 78 -10.27 -4.63 7.11
N GLU A 79 -9.43 -4.99 8.07
CA GLU A 79 -8.90 -4.05 9.07
C GLU A 79 -7.48 -3.63 8.73
N TRP A 80 -6.72 -4.54 8.14
CA TRP A 80 -5.38 -4.29 7.62
C TRP A 80 -5.16 -5.29 6.49
N ILE A 81 -5.29 -4.80 5.25
CA ILE A 81 -5.00 -5.61 4.07
C ILE A 81 -3.58 -5.33 3.62
N LEU A 82 -2.80 -6.37 3.49
CA LEU A 82 -1.43 -6.31 2.99
C LEU A 82 -1.41 -6.96 1.61
N MET A 83 -0.95 -6.22 0.60
CA MET A 83 -0.78 -6.73 -0.76
C MET A 83 0.70 -6.74 -1.08
N ASP A 84 1.26 -7.93 -1.22
CA ASP A 84 2.70 -8.12 -1.42
C ASP A 84 3.01 -8.26 -2.91
N TYR A 85 3.69 -7.25 -3.47
CA TYR A 85 4.16 -7.26 -4.86
C TYR A 85 5.69 -7.45 -4.91
N PHE A 86 6.30 -8.07 -3.91
CA PHE A 86 7.73 -8.27 -3.72
C PHE A 86 8.43 -6.97 -3.33
N ASP A 87 8.81 -6.14 -4.29
CA ASP A 87 9.54 -4.90 -4.01
C ASP A 87 8.63 -3.78 -3.48
N VAL A 88 7.33 -3.93 -3.64
CA VAL A 88 6.35 -2.96 -3.19
C VAL A 88 5.30 -3.67 -2.35
N VAL A 89 5.08 -3.20 -1.14
CA VAL A 89 4.02 -3.73 -0.29
C VAL A 89 3.00 -2.62 -0.06
N VAL A 90 1.75 -2.91 -0.39
CA VAL A 90 0.64 -1.97 -0.19
C VAL A 90 -0.05 -2.33 1.11
N HIS A 91 -0.20 -1.36 1.99
CA HIS A 91 -0.85 -1.51 3.29
C HIS A 91 -2.10 -0.64 3.32
N ILE A 92 -3.25 -1.26 3.47
CA ILE A 92 -4.53 -0.56 3.53
C ILE A 92 -5.17 -0.85 4.87
N PHE A 93 -5.33 0.19 5.69
CA PHE A 93 -5.84 0.06 7.05
C PHE A 93 -7.26 0.59 7.16
N LEU A 94 -8.05 -0.04 8.01
CA LEU A 94 -9.21 0.64 8.58
C LEU A 94 -8.66 1.77 9.45
N GLN A 95 -9.22 2.96 9.34
CA GLN A 95 -8.61 4.17 9.91
C GLN A 95 -8.18 4.06 11.38
N PRO A 96 -9.03 3.56 12.31
CA PRO A 96 -8.57 3.41 13.70
C PRO A 96 -7.39 2.45 13.85
N LYS A 97 -7.30 1.45 12.98
CA LYS A 97 -6.21 0.48 13.03
C LYS A 97 -4.89 1.10 12.56
N ARG A 98 -4.94 2.02 11.61
CA ARG A 98 -3.73 2.74 11.18
C ARG A 98 -3.12 3.51 12.35
N GLU A 99 -3.96 4.19 13.11
CA GLU A 99 -3.50 4.92 14.28
C GLU A 99 -2.93 3.98 15.34
N PHE A 100 -3.53 2.81 15.49
CA PHE A 100 -3.08 1.82 16.48
C PHE A 100 -1.71 1.24 16.13
N TYR A 101 -1.53 0.81 14.87
CA TYR A 101 -0.28 0.13 14.46
C TYR A 101 0.85 1.11 14.17
N ARG A 102 0.54 2.30 13.69
CA ARG A 102 1.54 3.37 13.41
C ARG A 102 2.72 2.88 12.58
N LEU A 103 2.43 2.25 11.47
CA LEU A 103 3.46 1.68 10.61
C LEU A 103 4.43 2.75 10.11
N GLU A 104 3.92 3.94 9.80
CA GLU A 104 4.75 5.05 9.32
C GLU A 104 5.78 5.47 10.36
N GLN A 105 5.42 5.39 11.65
CA GLN A 105 6.34 5.74 12.72
C GLN A 105 7.43 4.69 12.88
N LEU A 106 7.09 3.42 12.68
CA LEU A 106 8.07 2.33 12.73
C LEU A 106 9.14 2.52 11.67
N TRP A 107 8.76 3.06 10.51
CA TRP A 107 9.67 3.30 9.39
C TRP A 107 9.90 4.79 9.17
N GLU A 108 9.98 5.57 10.24
CA GLU A 108 10.11 7.02 10.12
C GLU A 108 11.39 7.47 9.43
N ASP A 109 12.42 6.63 9.40
CA ASP A 109 13.65 6.93 8.69
C ASP A 109 13.53 6.78 7.19
N ALA A 110 12.44 6.22 6.70
CA ALA A 110 12.19 6.11 5.27
C ALA A 110 11.93 7.48 4.68
N GLU A 111 12.39 7.67 3.44
CA GLU A 111 12.14 8.90 2.72
C GLU A 111 10.69 8.91 2.23
N ARG A 112 9.99 10.01 2.46
CA ARG A 112 8.60 10.12 1.99
C ARG A 112 8.57 10.70 0.60
N MET A 113 8.04 9.93 -0.35
CA MET A 113 7.82 10.41 -1.70
C MET A 113 6.46 11.08 -1.82
N ARG A 114 5.58 10.75 -0.87
CA ARG A 114 4.25 11.32 -0.87
C ARG A 114 3.57 11.25 0.50
#